data_ee72dc2c25202ba54d441a4b922b5394
#
_entry.id   ee72dc2c25202ba54d441a4b922b5394
#
_cell.length_a   1.000
_cell.length_b   1.000
_cell.length_c   1.000
_cell.angle_alpha   90.00
_cell.angle_beta   90.00
_cell.angle_gamma   90.00
#
_symmetry.space_group_name_H-M   'P 1'
#
loop_
_entity.id
_entity.type
_entity.pdbx_description
1 polymer ?
#
loop_
_entity_poly.entity_id
_entity_poly.type
_entity_poly.pdbx_seq_one_letter_code
_entity_poly.pdbx_strand_id
1 'polypeptide(L)'
;METLQEASGWVACGLTIVNFIFPIFPYLNVIRGKLSYEDIPSFFVITSYINYFCMYVYGDMVFSDQVKYCYMVGAIINCVLMVVYLIYEIRKFLVDTILNALIIVTGTWALYRCLTIMIDDDRIVGKICVLTFLVVFITPIQILYRVLKERNYNLIQIYICWLSLGYSICWVVYSAFLSDFYIMCPNVINIIICLAQIVVYINLSRKYPAIGKNEFSSTIGIETSTNEEVKKEETQIKMDEETDVKAKEKPVKIITKN
;
A
#
# COMPACT_ATOMS: atom_id res chain seq x y z
N MET A 1 -21.76 8.69 25.67
CA MET A 1 -20.39 8.32 25.21
C MET A 1 -20.40 7.03 24.42
N GLU A 2 -21.14 6.00 24.85
CA GLU A 2 -21.28 4.72 24.13
C GLU A 2 -21.73 4.87 22.68
N THR A 3 -22.74 5.70 22.41
CA THR A 3 -23.23 5.94 21.03
C THR A 3 -22.17 6.54 20.10
N LEU A 4 -21.28 7.41 20.59
CA LEU A 4 -20.20 8.00 19.80
C LEU A 4 -19.09 7.00 19.54
N GLN A 5 -18.78 6.16 20.52
CA GLN A 5 -17.84 5.05 20.40
C GLN A 5 -18.32 4.06 19.32
N GLU A 6 -19.54 3.57 19.43
CA GLU A 6 -20.13 2.65 18.46
C GLU A 6 -20.19 3.27 17.06
N ALA A 7 -20.63 4.52 16.94
CA ALA A 7 -20.70 5.21 15.66
C ALA A 7 -19.31 5.36 15.02
N SER A 8 -18.29 5.75 15.79
CA SER A 8 -16.91 5.86 15.28
C SER A 8 -16.35 4.52 14.79
N GLY A 9 -16.64 3.44 15.51
CA GLY A 9 -16.23 2.08 15.13
C GLY A 9 -16.88 1.61 13.83
N TRP A 10 -18.20 1.81 13.67
CA TRP A 10 -18.89 1.44 12.44
C TRP A 10 -18.50 2.31 11.25
N VAL A 11 -18.24 3.60 11.44
CA VAL A 11 -17.69 4.47 10.38
C VAL A 11 -16.29 4.02 9.98
N ALA A 12 -15.43 3.73 10.95
CA ALA A 12 -14.10 3.18 10.69
C ALA A 12 -14.17 1.87 9.92
N CYS A 13 -15.04 0.94 10.33
CA CYS A 13 -15.29 -0.33 9.65
C CYS A 13 -15.71 -0.12 8.19
N GLY A 14 -16.70 0.74 7.94
CA GLY A 14 -17.19 1.03 6.59
C GLY A 14 -16.11 1.60 5.68
N LEU A 15 -15.35 2.59 6.14
CA LEU A 15 -14.23 3.17 5.37
C LEU A 15 -13.12 2.15 5.12
N THR A 16 -12.82 1.29 6.09
CA THR A 16 -11.83 0.23 5.95
C THR A 16 -12.26 -0.83 4.94
N ILE A 17 -13.53 -1.22 4.93
CA ILE A 17 -14.08 -2.16 3.92
C ILE A 17 -13.97 -1.55 2.52
N VAL A 18 -14.28 -0.26 2.35
CA VAL A 18 -14.05 0.43 1.07
C VAL A 18 -12.57 0.37 0.69
N ASN A 19 -11.66 0.57 1.63
CA ASN A 19 -10.22 0.46 1.36
C ASN A 19 -9.80 -0.97 0.93
N PHE A 20 -10.44 -2.02 1.42
CA PHE A 20 -10.17 -3.40 1.01
C PHE A 20 -10.56 -3.70 -0.44
N ILE A 21 -11.42 -2.89 -1.05
CA ILE A 21 -11.83 -3.04 -2.46
C ILE A 21 -10.73 -2.56 -3.42
N PHE A 22 -9.90 -1.60 -3.03
CA PHE A 22 -8.89 -1.03 -3.92
C PHE A 22 -7.88 -2.05 -4.48
N PRO A 23 -7.36 -3.01 -3.72
CA PRO A 23 -6.48 -4.05 -4.26
C PRO A 23 -7.11 -4.89 -5.38
N ILE A 24 -8.44 -4.90 -5.54
CA ILE A 24 -9.13 -5.62 -6.60
C ILE A 24 -8.81 -5.02 -7.98
N PHE A 25 -8.60 -3.69 -8.08
CA PHE A 25 -8.38 -3.02 -9.37
C PHE A 25 -7.13 -3.50 -10.13
N PRO A 26 -5.94 -3.65 -9.51
CA PRO A 26 -4.78 -4.26 -10.17
C PRO A 26 -5.11 -5.65 -10.73
N TYR A 27 -5.81 -6.50 -9.99
CA TYR A 27 -6.21 -7.83 -10.45
C TYR A 27 -7.16 -7.78 -11.65
N LEU A 28 -8.14 -6.86 -11.64
CA LEU A 28 -9.01 -6.65 -12.80
C LEU A 28 -8.22 -6.18 -14.03
N ASN A 29 -7.19 -5.38 -13.84
CA ASN A 29 -6.32 -4.94 -14.93
C ASN A 29 -5.47 -6.08 -15.49
N VAL A 30 -5.01 -7.01 -14.65
CA VAL A 30 -4.34 -8.24 -15.09
C VAL A 30 -5.30 -9.14 -15.89
N ILE A 31 -6.53 -9.34 -15.39
CA ILE A 31 -7.56 -10.13 -16.09
C ILE A 31 -7.87 -9.53 -17.47
N ARG A 32 -7.88 -8.20 -17.58
CA ARG A 32 -8.09 -7.45 -18.84
C ARG A 32 -6.86 -7.39 -19.74
N GLY A 33 -5.72 -7.96 -19.35
CA GLY A 33 -4.48 -7.94 -20.10
C GLY A 33 -3.78 -6.57 -20.14
N LYS A 34 -4.17 -5.63 -19.26
CA LYS A 34 -3.57 -4.28 -19.17
C LYS A 34 -2.34 -4.23 -18.27
N LEU A 35 -2.17 -5.20 -17.39
CA LEU A 35 -1.08 -5.30 -16.43
C LEU A 35 -0.54 -6.73 -16.43
N SER A 36 0.77 -6.89 -16.18
CA SER A 36 1.34 -8.22 -15.95
C SER A 36 1.00 -8.70 -14.54
N TYR A 37 0.80 -10.01 -14.36
CA TYR A 37 0.59 -10.55 -13.01
C TYR A 37 1.85 -10.36 -12.11
N GLU A 38 3.03 -10.24 -12.70
CA GLU A 38 4.30 -9.96 -12.02
C GLU A 38 4.34 -8.58 -11.35
N ASP A 39 3.50 -7.67 -11.82
CA ASP A 39 3.36 -6.32 -11.24
C ASP A 39 2.48 -6.31 -9.99
N ILE A 40 1.82 -7.44 -9.66
CA ILE A 40 1.02 -7.56 -8.44
C ILE A 40 1.97 -7.77 -7.24
N PRO A 41 1.88 -6.94 -6.21
CA PRO A 41 2.71 -7.09 -5.02
C PRO A 41 2.22 -8.26 -4.15
N SER A 42 2.60 -9.50 -4.52
CA SER A 42 2.22 -10.73 -3.81
C SER A 42 2.53 -10.69 -2.31
N PHE A 43 3.69 -10.13 -1.96
CA PHE A 43 4.09 -9.92 -0.56
C PHE A 43 3.04 -9.13 0.22
N PHE A 44 2.51 -8.03 -0.36
CA PHE A 44 1.49 -7.21 0.28
C PHE A 44 0.18 -8.00 0.51
N VAL A 45 -0.25 -8.78 -0.47
CA VAL A 45 -1.50 -9.56 -0.38
C VAL A 45 -1.41 -10.61 0.72
N ILE A 46 -0.28 -11.36 0.77
CA ILE A 46 -0.06 -12.40 1.77
C ILE A 46 0.03 -11.80 3.18
N THR A 47 0.82 -10.74 3.35
CA THR A 47 1.00 -10.10 4.65
C THR A 47 -0.27 -9.43 5.14
N SER A 48 -1.05 -8.81 4.24
CA SER A 48 -2.35 -8.24 4.56
C SER A 48 -3.36 -9.31 4.98
N TYR A 49 -3.41 -10.46 4.29
CA TYR A 49 -4.26 -11.58 4.67
C TYR A 49 -3.95 -12.05 6.11
N ILE A 50 -2.67 -12.30 6.41
CA ILE A 50 -2.24 -12.73 7.75
C ILE A 50 -2.64 -11.69 8.79
N ASN A 51 -2.41 -10.42 8.52
CA ASN A 51 -2.77 -9.35 9.43
C ASN A 51 -4.27 -9.27 9.69
N TYR A 52 -5.10 -9.31 8.64
CA TYR A 52 -6.56 -9.24 8.79
C TYR A 52 -7.11 -10.46 9.53
N PHE A 53 -6.50 -11.62 9.31
CA PHE A 53 -6.86 -12.83 10.05
C PHE A 53 -6.51 -12.70 11.55
N CYS A 54 -5.32 -12.21 11.90
CA CYS A 54 -4.93 -11.94 13.28
C CYS A 54 -5.89 -10.94 13.95
N MET A 55 -6.22 -9.85 13.25
CA MET A 55 -7.14 -8.82 13.74
C MET A 55 -8.57 -9.34 13.91
N TYR A 56 -9.03 -10.24 13.04
CA TYR A 56 -10.32 -10.93 13.21
C TYR A 56 -10.35 -11.73 14.52
N VAL A 57 -9.31 -12.55 14.78
CA VAL A 57 -9.19 -13.33 16.01
C VAL A 57 -9.12 -12.41 17.23
N TYR A 58 -8.32 -11.33 17.14
CA TYR A 58 -8.22 -10.35 18.20
C TYR A 58 -9.56 -9.68 18.51
N GLY A 59 -10.28 -9.24 17.47
CA GLY A 59 -11.61 -8.64 17.63
C GLY A 59 -12.63 -9.57 18.29
N ASP A 60 -12.54 -10.89 18.04
CA ASP A 60 -13.35 -11.89 18.71
C ASP A 60 -13.00 -12.03 20.20
N MET A 61 -11.71 -12.01 20.54
CA MET A 61 -11.22 -12.13 21.92
C MET A 61 -11.57 -10.91 22.78
N VAL A 62 -11.51 -9.69 22.22
CA VAL A 62 -11.85 -8.44 22.93
C VAL A 62 -13.33 -8.07 22.83
N PHE A 63 -14.16 -8.95 22.28
CA PHE A 63 -15.61 -8.76 22.09
C PHE A 63 -15.96 -7.48 21.33
N SER A 64 -15.12 -7.08 20.36
CA SER A 64 -15.37 -5.93 19.50
C SER A 64 -15.95 -6.37 18.17
N ASP A 65 -17.27 -6.24 18.01
CA ASP A 65 -17.97 -6.59 16.78
C ASP A 65 -17.48 -5.78 15.58
N GLN A 66 -17.17 -4.51 15.75
CA GLN A 66 -16.68 -3.62 14.69
C GLN A 66 -15.34 -4.11 14.13
N VAL A 67 -14.40 -4.46 15.00
CA VAL A 67 -13.09 -5.01 14.61
C VAL A 67 -13.27 -6.38 13.98
N LYS A 68 -14.00 -7.29 14.62
CA LYS A 68 -14.25 -8.64 14.16
C LYS A 68 -14.83 -8.67 12.74
N TYR A 69 -15.97 -8.02 12.52
CA TYR A 69 -16.64 -8.05 11.20
C TYR A 69 -15.85 -7.32 10.13
N CYS A 70 -15.24 -6.19 10.45
CA CYS A 70 -14.39 -5.46 9.51
C CYS A 70 -13.27 -6.34 8.96
N TYR A 71 -12.48 -6.94 9.85
CA TYR A 71 -11.31 -7.72 9.43
C TYR A 71 -11.67 -9.12 8.91
N MET A 72 -12.84 -9.67 9.28
CA MET A 72 -13.39 -10.85 8.63
C MET A 72 -13.65 -10.60 7.13
N VAL A 73 -14.29 -9.49 6.80
CA VAL A 73 -14.51 -9.09 5.40
C VAL A 73 -13.18 -8.89 4.67
N GLY A 74 -12.21 -8.21 5.31
CA GLY A 74 -10.87 -8.02 4.77
C GLY A 74 -10.14 -9.34 4.49
N ALA A 75 -10.20 -10.29 5.42
CA ALA A 75 -9.60 -11.61 5.26
C ALA A 75 -10.24 -12.40 4.11
N ILE A 76 -11.57 -12.35 3.97
CA ILE A 76 -12.29 -13.01 2.86
C ILE A 76 -11.88 -12.41 1.51
N ILE A 77 -11.87 -11.08 1.38
CA ILE A 77 -11.47 -10.41 0.13
C ILE A 77 -10.03 -10.79 -0.24
N ASN A 78 -9.10 -10.72 0.72
CA ASN A 78 -7.70 -11.06 0.44
C ASN A 78 -7.50 -12.56 0.16
N CYS A 79 -8.28 -13.45 0.78
CA CYS A 79 -8.31 -14.86 0.43
C CYS A 79 -8.70 -15.07 -1.03
N VAL A 80 -9.75 -14.40 -1.50
CA VAL A 80 -10.16 -14.46 -2.91
C VAL A 80 -9.08 -13.93 -3.84
N LEU A 81 -8.47 -12.78 -3.52
CA LEU A 81 -7.38 -12.21 -4.31
C LEU A 81 -6.16 -13.15 -4.37
N MET A 82 -5.85 -13.81 -3.27
CA MET A 82 -4.77 -14.81 -3.20
C MET A 82 -5.07 -16.03 -4.06
N VAL A 83 -6.32 -16.53 -4.07
CA VAL A 83 -6.74 -17.62 -4.96
C VAL A 83 -6.60 -17.20 -6.43
N VAL A 84 -7.03 -15.99 -6.78
CA VAL A 84 -6.87 -15.46 -8.15
C VAL A 84 -5.38 -15.37 -8.50
N TYR A 85 -4.54 -14.88 -7.61
CA TYR A 85 -3.08 -14.84 -7.81
C TYR A 85 -2.51 -16.23 -8.06
N LEU A 86 -2.85 -17.22 -7.23
CA LEU A 86 -2.40 -18.60 -7.39
C LEU A 86 -2.84 -19.22 -8.71
N ILE A 87 -4.06 -18.94 -9.19
CA ILE A 87 -4.55 -19.43 -10.49
C ILE A 87 -3.69 -18.90 -11.65
N TYR A 88 -3.25 -17.64 -11.58
CA TYR A 88 -2.34 -17.07 -12.59
C TYR A 88 -0.92 -17.64 -12.48
N GLU A 89 -0.43 -17.87 -11.27
CA GLU A 89 0.89 -18.45 -11.03
C GLU A 89 0.99 -19.92 -11.47
N ILE A 90 -0.07 -20.73 -11.26
CA ILE A 90 -0.18 -22.13 -11.72
C ILE A 90 0.16 -22.28 -13.20
N ARG A 91 -0.20 -21.32 -14.03
CA ARG A 91 0.09 -21.36 -15.47
C ARG A 91 1.56 -21.31 -15.80
N LYS A 92 2.41 -20.82 -14.88
CA LYS A 92 3.87 -20.74 -15.06
C LYS A 92 4.63 -21.87 -14.33
N PHE A 93 4.29 -22.15 -13.07
CA PHE A 93 5.02 -23.05 -12.19
C PHE A 93 4.07 -23.85 -11.29
N LEU A 94 3.55 -24.97 -11.81
CA LEU A 94 2.56 -25.79 -11.10
C LEU A 94 3.04 -26.24 -9.71
N VAL A 95 4.30 -26.70 -9.60
CA VAL A 95 4.85 -27.26 -8.36
C VAL A 95 5.00 -26.16 -7.29
N ASP A 96 5.58 -25.01 -7.66
CA ASP A 96 5.81 -23.90 -6.74
C ASP A 96 4.49 -23.33 -6.22
N THR A 97 3.48 -23.26 -7.08
CA THR A 97 2.15 -22.78 -6.72
C THR A 97 1.45 -23.71 -5.73
N ILE A 98 1.50 -25.02 -5.96
CA ILE A 98 0.93 -26.00 -5.02
C ILE A 98 1.65 -25.91 -3.67
N LEU A 99 2.97 -25.76 -3.66
CA LEU A 99 3.75 -25.64 -2.43
C LEU A 99 3.39 -24.34 -1.68
N ASN A 100 3.29 -23.22 -2.38
CA ASN A 100 2.88 -21.94 -1.81
C ASN A 100 1.45 -22.01 -1.25
N ALA A 101 0.51 -22.62 -1.96
CA ALA A 101 -0.86 -22.81 -1.49
C ALA A 101 -0.90 -23.67 -0.21
N LEU A 102 -0.13 -24.77 -0.16
CA LEU A 102 -0.03 -25.61 1.02
C LEU A 102 0.57 -24.85 2.21
N ILE A 103 1.63 -24.08 2.01
CA ILE A 103 2.26 -23.27 3.06
C ILE A 103 1.26 -22.24 3.59
N ILE A 104 0.49 -21.59 2.73
CA ILE A 104 -0.51 -20.59 3.13
C ILE A 104 -1.63 -21.26 3.94
N VAL A 105 -2.19 -22.36 3.46
CA VAL A 105 -3.31 -23.05 4.15
C VAL A 105 -2.84 -23.63 5.48
N THR A 106 -1.73 -24.36 5.50
CA THR A 106 -1.20 -24.97 6.72
C THR A 106 -0.70 -23.92 7.71
N GLY A 107 -0.03 -22.87 7.22
CA GLY A 107 0.43 -21.75 8.03
C GLY A 107 -0.74 -20.98 8.66
N THR A 108 -1.81 -20.71 7.92
CA THR A 108 -3.02 -20.06 8.45
C THR A 108 -3.72 -20.94 9.49
N TRP A 109 -3.85 -22.24 9.21
CA TRP A 109 -4.43 -23.18 10.16
C TRP A 109 -3.60 -23.29 11.45
N ALA A 110 -2.27 -23.40 11.32
CA ALA A 110 -1.37 -23.42 12.45
C ALA A 110 -1.43 -22.12 13.27
N LEU A 111 -1.45 -20.97 12.58
CA LEU A 111 -1.60 -19.67 13.23
C LEU A 111 -2.93 -19.57 13.98
N TYR A 112 -4.04 -19.98 13.37
CA TYR A 112 -5.34 -20.02 14.04
C TYR A 112 -5.31 -20.90 15.30
N ARG A 113 -4.77 -22.11 15.19
CA ARG A 113 -4.65 -23.04 16.33
C ARG A 113 -3.75 -22.48 17.43
N CYS A 114 -2.63 -21.84 17.07
CA CYS A 114 -1.78 -21.14 18.03
C CYS A 114 -2.50 -20.00 18.73
N LEU A 115 -3.17 -19.12 17.97
CA LEU A 115 -3.85 -17.95 18.52
C LEU A 115 -5.06 -18.34 19.40
N THR A 116 -5.84 -19.36 19.02
CA THR A 116 -7.09 -19.69 19.72
C THR A 116 -6.94 -20.75 20.81
N ILE A 117 -5.91 -21.62 20.76
CA ILE A 117 -5.78 -22.75 21.69
C ILE A 117 -4.60 -22.58 22.66
N MET A 118 -3.47 -22.06 22.14
CA MET A 118 -2.24 -21.93 22.91
C MET A 118 -2.10 -20.57 23.58
N ILE A 119 -2.81 -19.53 23.10
CA ILE A 119 -2.71 -18.17 23.59
C ILE A 119 -4.10 -17.73 24.06
N ASP A 120 -4.37 -17.93 25.35
CA ASP A 120 -5.59 -17.46 26.02
C ASP A 120 -5.41 -16.05 26.61
N ASP A 121 -4.44 -15.30 26.09
CA ASP A 121 -4.09 -13.93 26.52
C ASP A 121 -4.26 -12.97 25.33
N ASP A 122 -5.29 -12.13 25.39
CA ASP A 122 -5.61 -11.07 24.42
C ASP A 122 -4.42 -10.12 24.17
N ARG A 123 -3.60 -9.88 25.19
CA ARG A 123 -2.43 -9.00 25.10
C ARG A 123 -1.34 -9.59 24.19
N ILE A 124 -1.16 -10.90 24.20
CA ILE A 124 -0.18 -11.57 23.34
C ILE A 124 -0.68 -11.51 21.89
N VAL A 125 -1.96 -11.82 21.67
CA VAL A 125 -2.57 -11.71 20.34
C VAL A 125 -2.52 -10.27 19.83
N GLY A 126 -2.81 -9.28 20.67
CA GLY A 126 -2.69 -7.87 20.35
C GLY A 126 -1.26 -7.46 19.90
N LYS A 127 -0.23 -7.95 20.60
CA LYS A 127 1.17 -7.72 20.19
C LYS A 127 1.49 -8.34 18.82
N ILE A 128 0.97 -9.55 18.54
CA ILE A 128 1.12 -10.21 17.24
C ILE A 128 0.44 -9.38 16.15
N CYS A 129 -0.75 -8.84 16.42
CA CYS A 129 -1.46 -7.95 15.50
C CYS A 129 -0.64 -6.70 15.17
N VAL A 130 -0.08 -6.03 16.16
CA VAL A 130 0.79 -4.87 15.94
C VAL A 130 2.01 -5.26 15.09
N LEU A 131 2.65 -6.39 15.40
CA LEU A 131 3.82 -6.85 14.62
C LEU A 131 3.46 -7.14 13.16
N THR A 132 2.35 -7.82 12.90
CA THR A 132 1.89 -8.09 11.53
C THR A 132 1.52 -6.81 10.78
N PHE A 133 0.94 -5.81 11.45
CA PHE A 133 0.74 -4.48 10.87
C PHE A 133 2.05 -3.80 10.45
N LEU A 134 3.08 -3.87 11.29
CA LEU A 134 4.39 -3.31 10.96
C LEU A 134 4.96 -3.93 9.68
N VAL A 135 4.75 -5.24 9.47
CA VAL A 135 5.16 -5.92 8.23
C VAL A 135 4.37 -5.41 7.02
N VAL A 136 3.05 -5.21 7.16
CA VAL A 136 2.22 -4.63 6.09
C VAL A 136 2.68 -3.22 5.70
N PHE A 137 3.15 -2.42 6.66
CA PHE A 137 3.63 -1.05 6.40
C PHE A 137 4.95 -0.98 5.63
N ILE A 138 5.68 -2.09 5.47
CA ILE A 138 6.88 -2.13 4.62
C ILE A 138 6.53 -1.68 3.20
N THR A 139 5.40 -2.11 2.65
CA THR A 139 4.99 -1.76 1.27
C THR A 139 4.78 -0.27 1.07
N PRO A 140 3.94 0.45 1.85
CA PRO A 140 3.78 1.90 1.66
C PRO A 140 5.07 2.69 1.92
N ILE A 141 5.96 2.21 2.80
CA ILE A 141 7.28 2.81 3.01
C ILE A 141 8.18 2.60 1.78
N GLN A 142 8.18 1.41 1.19
CA GLN A 142 8.92 1.15 -0.05
C GLN A 142 8.42 2.00 -1.22
N ILE A 143 7.09 2.18 -1.34
CA ILE A 143 6.51 3.09 -2.35
C ILE A 143 7.01 4.51 -2.13
N LEU A 144 6.97 5.01 -0.88
CA LEU A 144 7.46 6.34 -0.56
C LEU A 144 8.95 6.52 -0.90
N TYR A 145 9.79 5.53 -0.59
CA TYR A 145 11.20 5.53 -0.95
C TYR A 145 11.40 5.58 -2.48
N ARG A 146 10.67 4.75 -3.24
CA ARG A 146 10.74 4.75 -4.72
C ARG A 146 10.31 6.08 -5.31
N VAL A 147 9.23 6.66 -4.82
CA VAL A 147 8.74 7.98 -5.25
C VAL A 147 9.78 9.07 -5.06
N LEU A 148 10.47 9.09 -3.92
CA LEU A 148 11.52 10.05 -3.64
C LEU A 148 12.75 9.85 -4.54
N LYS A 149 13.12 8.58 -4.80
CA LYS A 149 14.26 8.23 -5.65
C LYS A 149 13.99 8.52 -7.13
N GLU A 150 12.83 8.10 -7.63
CA GLU A 150 12.46 8.20 -9.04
C GLU A 150 11.80 9.56 -9.39
N ARG A 151 11.50 10.37 -8.35
CA ARG A 151 10.77 11.64 -8.44
C ARG A 151 9.41 11.52 -9.16
N ASN A 152 8.85 10.32 -9.17
CA ASN A 152 7.57 10.01 -9.81
C ASN A 152 6.46 9.90 -8.76
N TYR A 153 5.65 10.97 -8.63
CA TYR A 153 4.55 11.01 -7.64
C TYR A 153 3.33 10.17 -8.04
N ASN A 154 3.22 9.72 -9.32
CA ASN A 154 2.11 8.89 -9.78
C ASN A 154 2.11 7.49 -9.15
N LEU A 155 3.25 7.05 -8.61
CA LEU A 155 3.32 5.82 -7.81
C LEU A 155 2.50 5.90 -6.51
N ILE A 156 2.17 7.12 -6.03
CA ILE A 156 1.31 7.32 -4.86
C ILE A 156 -0.14 7.41 -5.33
N GLN A 157 -0.95 6.45 -4.91
CA GLN A 157 -2.41 6.48 -5.14
C GLN A 157 -3.06 7.41 -4.11
N ILE A 158 -3.06 8.70 -4.41
CA ILE A 158 -3.46 9.77 -3.47
C ILE A 158 -4.86 9.56 -2.85
N TYR A 159 -5.81 8.99 -3.61
CA TYR A 159 -7.16 8.70 -3.11
C TYR A 159 -7.15 7.65 -2.00
N ILE A 160 -6.30 6.63 -2.13
CA ILE A 160 -6.11 5.60 -1.10
C ILE A 160 -5.49 6.21 0.15
N CYS A 161 -4.52 7.13 0.00
CA CYS A 161 -3.91 7.80 1.14
C CYS A 161 -4.94 8.62 1.94
N TRP A 162 -5.83 9.37 1.26
CA TRP A 162 -6.90 10.12 1.92
C TRP A 162 -7.91 9.21 2.62
N LEU A 163 -8.33 8.12 1.96
CA LEU A 163 -9.23 7.14 2.55
C LEU A 163 -8.59 6.45 3.76
N SER A 164 -7.31 6.06 3.63
CA SER A 164 -6.54 5.43 4.71
C SER A 164 -6.37 6.36 5.90
N LEU A 165 -6.10 7.64 5.66
CA LEU A 165 -6.05 8.66 6.70
C LEU A 165 -7.40 8.76 7.43
N GLY A 166 -8.50 8.80 6.68
CA GLY A 166 -9.85 8.91 7.23
C GLY A 166 -10.21 7.74 8.14
N TYR A 167 -10.08 6.50 7.68
CA TYR A 167 -10.41 5.35 8.52
C TYR A 167 -9.46 5.22 9.72
N SER A 168 -8.18 5.55 9.58
CA SER A 168 -7.24 5.47 10.71
C SER A 168 -7.56 6.48 11.81
N ILE A 169 -7.99 7.69 11.47
CA ILE A 169 -8.48 8.67 12.45
C ILE A 169 -9.69 8.09 13.20
N CYS A 170 -10.66 7.51 12.47
CA CYS A 170 -11.84 6.90 13.10
C CYS A 170 -11.46 5.74 14.03
N TRP A 171 -10.51 4.86 13.63
CA TRP A 171 -10.01 3.78 14.48
C TRP A 171 -9.26 4.30 15.71
N VAL A 172 -8.49 5.38 15.60
CA VAL A 172 -7.82 6.01 16.76
C VAL A 172 -8.85 6.55 17.74
N VAL A 173 -9.90 7.22 17.26
CA VAL A 173 -11.00 7.70 18.12
C VAL A 173 -11.71 6.54 18.80
N TYR A 174 -12.06 5.49 18.05
CA TYR A 174 -12.71 4.29 18.59
C TYR A 174 -11.87 3.60 19.67
N SER A 175 -10.59 3.35 19.36
CA SER A 175 -9.68 2.68 20.28
C SER A 175 -9.35 3.51 21.53
N ALA A 176 -9.38 4.83 21.43
CA ALA A 176 -9.22 5.72 22.59
C ALA A 176 -10.39 5.56 23.58
N PHE A 177 -11.62 5.41 23.10
CA PHE A 177 -12.78 5.11 23.97
C PHE A 177 -12.68 3.72 24.65
N LEU A 178 -12.12 2.73 23.92
CA LEU A 178 -11.88 1.39 24.46
C LEU A 178 -10.65 1.30 25.36
N SER A 179 -9.78 2.32 25.34
CA SER A 179 -8.44 2.27 25.94
C SER A 179 -7.60 1.11 25.37
N ASP A 180 -7.83 0.75 24.10
CA ASP A 180 -7.15 -0.34 23.41
C ASP A 180 -5.94 0.15 22.64
N PHE A 181 -4.76 -0.09 23.19
CA PHE A 181 -3.48 0.29 22.60
C PHE A 181 -3.15 -0.50 21.31
N TYR A 182 -3.60 -1.76 21.22
CA TYR A 182 -3.24 -2.63 20.09
C TYR A 182 -3.98 -2.25 18.80
N ILE A 183 -5.18 -1.66 18.90
CA ILE A 183 -5.89 -1.05 17.78
C ILE A 183 -5.34 0.35 17.52
N MET A 184 -5.06 1.14 18.56
CA MET A 184 -4.63 2.53 18.43
C MET A 184 -3.25 2.67 17.77
N CYS A 185 -2.25 1.91 18.24
CA CYS A 185 -0.86 2.06 17.83
C CYS A 185 -0.65 1.94 16.30
N PRO A 186 -1.11 0.87 15.61
CA PRO A 186 -0.92 0.75 14.17
C PRO A 186 -1.66 1.85 13.39
N ASN A 187 -2.81 2.32 13.87
CA ASN A 187 -3.55 3.38 13.18
C ASN A 187 -2.87 4.74 13.30
N VAL A 188 -2.23 5.04 14.45
CA VAL A 188 -1.39 6.25 14.59
C VAL A 188 -0.20 6.20 13.64
N ILE A 189 0.48 5.04 13.51
CA ILE A 189 1.58 4.87 12.56
C ILE A 189 1.07 5.06 11.12
N ASN A 190 -0.09 4.49 10.78
CA ASN A 190 -0.67 4.66 9.44
C ASN A 190 -1.00 6.13 9.12
N ILE A 191 -1.51 6.90 10.08
CA ILE A 191 -1.72 8.35 9.94
C ILE A 191 -0.41 9.05 9.54
N ILE A 192 0.69 8.75 10.24
CA ILE A 192 1.99 9.35 9.95
C ILE A 192 2.47 9.00 8.53
N ILE A 193 2.34 7.73 8.13
CA ILE A 193 2.73 7.27 6.78
C ILE A 193 1.86 7.95 5.72
N CYS A 194 0.54 8.02 5.90
CA CYS A 194 -0.36 8.68 4.95
C CYS A 194 -0.05 10.17 4.81
N LEU A 195 0.18 10.88 5.92
CA LEU A 195 0.57 12.29 5.88
C LEU A 195 1.89 12.49 5.15
N ALA A 196 2.89 11.64 5.40
CA ALA A 196 4.17 11.69 4.69
C ALA A 196 3.98 11.50 3.17
N GLN A 197 3.17 10.51 2.75
CA GLN A 197 2.86 10.26 1.34
C GLN A 197 2.12 11.45 0.70
N ILE A 198 1.13 12.03 1.39
CA ILE A 198 0.38 13.20 0.90
C ILE A 198 1.31 14.42 0.74
N VAL A 199 2.17 14.69 1.72
CA VAL A 199 3.14 15.80 1.66
C VAL A 199 4.11 15.63 0.49
N VAL A 200 4.66 14.42 0.32
CA VAL A 200 5.58 14.11 -0.79
C VAL A 200 4.87 14.25 -2.13
N TYR A 201 3.64 13.73 -2.25
CA TYR A 201 2.82 13.87 -3.44
C TYR A 201 2.62 15.36 -3.82
N ILE A 202 2.17 16.19 -2.88
CA ILE A 202 1.91 17.62 -3.12
C ILE A 202 3.21 18.34 -3.53
N ASN A 203 4.32 18.06 -2.85
CA ASN A 203 5.60 18.71 -3.14
C ASN A 203 6.14 18.34 -4.54
N LEU A 204 6.08 17.05 -4.90
CA LEU A 204 6.57 16.60 -6.19
C LEU A 204 5.64 17.00 -7.34
N SER A 205 4.31 16.95 -7.16
CA SER A 205 3.35 17.36 -8.18
C SER A 205 3.44 18.86 -8.50
N ARG A 206 3.79 19.70 -7.51
CA ARG A 206 4.07 21.12 -7.74
C ARG A 206 5.38 21.36 -8.47
N LYS A 207 6.40 20.55 -8.14
CA LYS A 207 7.76 20.70 -8.71
C LYS A 207 7.87 20.11 -10.13
N TYR A 208 7.12 19.04 -10.43
CA TYR A 208 7.19 18.29 -11.70
C TYR A 208 5.79 18.11 -12.32
N PRO A 209 5.09 19.19 -12.72
CA PRO A 209 3.69 19.10 -13.17
C PRO A 209 3.51 18.34 -14.51
N ALA A 210 4.55 18.20 -15.31
CA ALA A 210 4.51 17.51 -16.60
C ALA A 210 4.32 15.99 -16.48
N ILE A 211 4.82 15.37 -15.40
CA ILE A 211 4.74 13.92 -15.19
C ILE A 211 3.28 13.45 -15.04
N GLY A 212 2.41 14.25 -14.41
CA GLY A 212 0.99 13.89 -14.19
C GLY A 212 0.10 13.96 -15.43
N LYS A 213 0.45 14.76 -16.41
CA LYS A 213 -0.38 14.94 -17.61
C LYS A 213 -0.33 13.72 -18.54
N ASN A 214 0.81 13.04 -18.63
CA ASN A 214 1.01 11.93 -19.56
C ASN A 214 0.27 10.65 -19.16
N GLU A 215 0.15 10.33 -17.86
CA GLU A 215 -0.59 9.15 -17.40
C GLU A 215 -2.11 9.35 -17.42
N PHE A 216 -2.60 10.56 -17.12
CA PHE A 216 -4.03 10.84 -17.18
C PHE A 216 -4.58 10.68 -18.60
N SER A 217 -3.83 11.12 -19.62
CA SER A 217 -4.20 10.95 -21.02
C SER A 217 -4.18 9.50 -21.47
N SER A 218 -3.22 8.67 -21.00
CA SER A 218 -3.15 7.25 -21.33
C SER A 218 -4.25 6.42 -20.66
N THR A 219 -4.69 6.82 -19.47
CA THR A 219 -5.75 6.11 -18.71
C THR A 219 -7.14 6.33 -19.32
N ILE A 220 -7.37 7.49 -19.98
CA ILE A 220 -8.67 7.82 -20.60
C ILE A 220 -8.72 7.40 -22.08
N GLY A 221 -7.61 6.92 -22.67
CA GLY A 221 -7.58 6.49 -24.08
C GLY A 221 -7.71 7.65 -25.09
N ILE A 222 -7.44 8.88 -24.67
CA ILE A 222 -7.34 10.01 -25.56
C ILE A 222 -5.88 10.06 -26.05
N GLU A 223 -5.63 9.44 -27.19
CA GLU A 223 -4.40 9.66 -27.97
C GLU A 223 -4.37 11.12 -28.44
N THR A 224 -3.90 12.01 -27.59
CA THR A 224 -3.54 13.34 -28.04
C THR A 224 -2.12 13.26 -28.60
N SER A 225 -1.93 13.84 -29.77
CA SER A 225 -0.69 13.97 -30.57
C SER A 225 0.48 14.69 -29.87
N THR A 226 0.51 14.67 -28.56
CA THR A 226 1.50 15.33 -27.68
C THR A 226 2.74 14.48 -27.41
N ASN A 227 2.77 13.20 -27.81
CA ASN A 227 3.93 12.32 -27.56
C ASN A 227 5.21 12.74 -28.32
N GLU A 228 5.08 13.48 -29.43
CA GLU A 228 6.23 14.00 -30.15
C GLU A 228 6.80 15.29 -29.52
N GLU A 229 5.96 16.13 -28.96
CA GLU A 229 6.40 17.37 -28.29
C GLU A 229 7.09 17.06 -26.95
N VAL A 230 6.58 16.12 -26.16
CA VAL A 230 7.20 15.72 -24.89
C VAL A 230 8.54 15.02 -25.11
N LYS A 231 8.67 14.16 -26.15
CA LYS A 231 9.97 13.60 -26.53
C LYS A 231 10.97 14.66 -26.96
N LYS A 232 10.51 15.72 -27.61
CA LYS A 232 11.37 16.85 -28.00
C LYS A 232 11.82 17.66 -26.78
N GLU A 233 10.93 17.90 -25.80
CA GLU A 233 11.28 18.58 -24.54
C GLU A 233 12.25 17.76 -23.68
N GLU A 234 12.03 16.46 -23.53
CA GLU A 234 12.97 15.58 -22.80
C GLU A 234 14.35 15.50 -23.47
N THR A 235 14.37 15.52 -24.80
CA THR A 235 15.63 15.54 -25.55
C THR A 235 16.34 16.87 -25.40
N GLN A 236 15.60 17.97 -25.39
CA GLN A 236 16.14 19.31 -25.21
C GLN A 236 16.72 19.50 -23.78
N ILE A 237 16.01 19.04 -22.75
CA ILE A 237 16.49 19.09 -21.36
C ILE A 237 17.79 18.29 -21.17
N LYS A 238 17.89 17.11 -21.80
CA LYS A 238 19.14 16.32 -21.77
C LYS A 238 20.29 16.99 -22.50
N MET A 239 20.02 17.68 -23.63
CA MET A 239 21.06 18.43 -24.37
C MET A 239 21.53 19.66 -23.59
N ASP A 240 20.62 20.32 -22.87
CA ASP A 240 20.97 21.50 -22.06
C ASP A 240 21.79 21.10 -20.81
N GLU A 241 21.47 19.96 -20.16
CA GLU A 241 22.29 19.40 -19.06
C GLU A 241 23.70 18.99 -19.53
N GLU A 242 23.80 18.36 -20.72
CA GLU A 242 25.10 17.96 -21.28
C GLU A 242 25.96 19.15 -21.69
N THR A 243 25.32 20.25 -22.12
CA THR A 243 26.00 21.50 -22.49
C THR A 243 26.51 22.23 -21.24
N ASP A 244 25.75 22.23 -20.17
CA ASP A 244 26.15 22.85 -18.88
C ASP A 244 27.32 22.10 -18.21
N VAL A 245 27.36 20.78 -18.34
CA VAL A 245 28.49 19.96 -17.85
C VAL A 245 29.75 20.24 -18.66
N LYS A 246 29.67 20.34 -19.99
CA LYS A 246 30.80 20.68 -20.85
C LYS A 246 31.28 22.11 -20.69
N ALA A 247 30.42 23.05 -20.31
CA ALA A 247 30.80 24.44 -20.02
C ALA A 247 31.63 24.59 -18.76
N LYS A 248 31.46 23.69 -17.78
CA LYS A 248 32.22 23.66 -16.52
C LYS A 248 33.59 22.99 -16.61
N GLU A 249 33.85 22.23 -17.69
CA GLU A 249 35.12 21.53 -17.93
C GLU A 249 36.14 22.29 -18.78
N LYS A 250 35.99 23.61 -18.97
CA LYS A 250 37.02 24.40 -19.71
C LYS A 250 38.35 24.43 -18.93
N PRO A 251 39.46 24.00 -19.53
CA PRO A 251 40.75 23.94 -18.85
C PRO A 251 41.26 25.33 -18.48
N VAL A 252 41.68 25.45 -17.26
CA VAL A 252 42.38 26.64 -16.72
C VAL A 252 43.69 26.80 -17.53
N LYS A 253 43.79 27.82 -18.37
CA LYS A 253 45.06 28.20 -19.01
C LYS A 253 46.06 28.63 -17.92
N ILE A 254 47.05 27.79 -17.70
CA ILE A 254 48.22 28.15 -16.90
C ILE A 254 49.04 29.13 -17.73
N ILE A 255 49.04 30.39 -17.34
CA ILE A 255 49.96 31.42 -17.88
C ILE A 255 51.27 31.25 -17.16
N THR A 256 52.25 30.60 -17.78
CA THR A 256 53.67 30.66 -17.39
C THR A 256 54.23 31.98 -17.86
N LYS A 257 54.58 32.88 -16.94
CA LYS A 257 55.43 34.03 -17.20
C LYS A 257 56.90 33.59 -17.19
N ASN A 258 57.58 33.78 -18.33
CA ASN A 258 59.04 33.87 -18.37
C ASN A 258 59.50 35.25 -17.92
#